data_4ad16e477d487488440d37fbfa60e562
#
_entry.id   4ad16e477d487488440d37fbfa60e562
#
_cell.length_a   1.000
_cell.length_b   1.000
_cell.length_c   1.000
_cell.angle_alpha   90.00
_cell.angle_beta   90.00
_cell.angle_gamma   90.00
#
_symmetry.space_group_name_H-M   'P 1'
#
loop_
_entity.id
_entity.type
_entity.pdbx_description
1 polymer ?
#
loop_
_entity_poly.entity_id
_entity_poly.type
_entity_poly.pdbx_seq_one_letter_code
_entity_poly.pdbx_strand_id
1 'polypeptide(L)'
;MARSSSDIELKTNIANNPEPPIQIKEKLKVEEQSGVVKILILGWNFHIPALVRELSTYEDEYYDITIVAVYPKEKREARLEKIKSISERIRIQHLEEDFVNDNILQKIDISAFDNIILVSSGRILEKEEADARTIVGYVLLEELLEKLDKKPNVLLELSDPHNETLLRKYKAEVIISPLILSNLLAGTALQREVNSIFKELFTAGGAEIIFRSIQEYGLNPGQIPFRQLEDKASEFGEIALGIYKPNSLKKEQQLILNPEKNRNLEISSEVLLVVLTTVY
;
A
#
# COMPACT_ATOMS: atom_id res chain seq x y z
N MET A 1 -37.18 -19.97 -6.50
CA MET A 1 -38.27 -19.26 -7.20
C MET A 1 -37.82 -17.83 -7.35
N ALA A 2 -37.47 -17.43 -8.56
CA ALA A 2 -37.06 -16.05 -8.86
C ALA A 2 -38.32 -15.18 -8.88
N ARG A 3 -38.36 -14.12 -8.09
CA ARG A 3 -39.40 -13.11 -8.16
C ARG A 3 -39.10 -12.18 -9.34
N SER A 4 -40.11 -11.95 -10.16
CA SER A 4 -40.08 -11.09 -11.32
C SER A 4 -39.84 -9.63 -10.92
N SER A 5 -39.07 -8.90 -11.75
CA SER A 5 -38.69 -7.51 -11.57
C SER A 5 -39.84 -6.48 -11.74
N SER A 6 -41.10 -6.94 -11.86
CA SER A 6 -42.27 -6.08 -12.12
C SER A 6 -43.00 -5.56 -10.88
N ASP A 7 -42.55 -5.92 -9.67
CA ASP A 7 -43.26 -5.59 -8.43
C ASP A 7 -42.63 -4.45 -7.59
N ILE A 8 -41.76 -3.63 -8.20
CA ILE A 8 -41.21 -2.43 -7.52
C ILE A 8 -41.96 -1.20 -8.00
N GLU A 9 -43.06 -0.90 -7.35
CA GLU A 9 -43.65 0.45 -7.44
C GLU A 9 -42.80 1.42 -6.62
N LEU A 10 -42.05 2.28 -7.32
CA LEU A 10 -41.36 3.44 -6.74
C LEU A 10 -42.41 4.45 -6.28
N LYS A 11 -42.66 4.52 -4.99
CA LYS A 11 -43.42 5.66 -4.41
C LYS A 11 -42.58 6.93 -4.56
N THR A 12 -42.80 7.66 -5.64
CA THR A 12 -42.31 9.02 -5.86
C THR A 12 -43.08 10.01 -4.99
N ASN A 13 -42.74 10.13 -3.73
CA ASN A 13 -43.04 11.26 -2.89
C ASN A 13 -41.77 11.71 -2.18
N ILE A 14 -40.78 12.16 -2.96
CA ILE A 14 -39.65 12.95 -2.47
C ILE A 14 -40.12 14.40 -2.57
N ALA A 15 -40.42 15.00 -1.43
CA ALA A 15 -40.53 16.44 -1.34
C ALA A 15 -39.19 17.02 -1.84
N ASN A 16 -39.23 17.68 -3.00
CA ASN A 16 -38.12 18.42 -3.57
C ASN A 16 -37.82 19.63 -2.66
N ASN A 17 -37.06 19.40 -1.61
CA ASN A 17 -36.33 20.44 -0.94
C ASN A 17 -34.84 20.20 -1.34
N PRO A 18 -34.29 20.95 -2.32
CA PRO A 18 -32.91 20.84 -2.66
C PRO A 18 -32.10 21.24 -1.41
N GLU A 19 -31.38 20.30 -0.83
CA GLU A 19 -30.38 20.64 0.18
C GLU A 19 -29.44 21.68 -0.45
N PRO A 20 -29.07 22.74 0.30
CA PRO A 20 -28.15 23.72 -0.22
C PRO A 20 -26.83 23.01 -0.63
N PRO A 21 -26.21 23.38 -1.76
CA PRO A 21 -24.99 22.77 -2.22
C PRO A 21 -23.94 22.86 -1.11
N ILE A 22 -23.36 21.73 -0.78
CA ILE A 22 -22.26 21.64 0.19
C ILE A 22 -21.13 22.53 -0.33
N GLN A 23 -20.79 23.58 0.41
CA GLN A 23 -19.62 24.40 0.10
C GLN A 23 -18.38 23.57 0.44
N ILE A 24 -17.69 23.10 -0.60
CA ILE A 24 -16.43 22.37 -0.45
C ILE A 24 -15.38 23.40 0.00
N LYS A 25 -14.78 23.16 1.17
CA LYS A 25 -13.61 23.89 1.64
C LYS A 25 -12.41 23.58 0.74
N GLU A 26 -11.39 24.46 0.81
CA GLU A 26 -10.14 24.20 0.11
C GLU A 26 -9.59 22.82 0.48
N LYS A 27 -9.21 22.01 -0.54
CA LYS A 27 -8.75 20.64 -0.32
C LYS A 27 -7.54 20.65 0.63
N LEU A 28 -7.53 19.71 1.56
CA LEU A 28 -6.36 19.46 2.39
C LEU A 28 -5.19 19.06 1.48
N LYS A 29 -4.06 19.76 1.60
CA LYS A 29 -2.87 19.37 0.85
C LYS A 29 -2.41 17.99 1.31
N VAL A 30 -2.09 17.13 0.36
CA VAL A 30 -1.23 15.97 0.63
C VAL A 30 0.10 16.57 1.06
N GLU A 31 0.71 16.09 2.16
CA GLU A 31 2.06 16.50 2.51
C GLU A 31 2.97 16.10 1.34
N GLU A 32 3.40 17.09 0.55
CA GLU A 32 4.41 16.90 -0.49
C GLU A 32 5.69 16.48 0.22
N GLN A 33 6.00 15.20 0.22
CA GLN A 33 7.33 14.72 0.54
C GLN A 33 8.24 15.10 -0.63
N SER A 34 8.68 16.36 -0.65
CA SER A 34 9.66 16.85 -1.62
C SER A 34 11.02 16.25 -1.29
N GLY A 35 11.29 15.04 -1.81
CA GLY A 35 12.55 14.35 -1.57
C GLY A 35 12.75 13.14 -2.49
N VAL A 36 14.00 12.69 -2.57
CA VAL A 36 14.35 11.44 -3.27
C VAL A 36 14.01 10.27 -2.35
N VAL A 37 13.07 9.42 -2.75
CA VAL A 37 12.73 8.18 -2.03
C VAL A 37 13.75 7.11 -2.39
N LYS A 38 14.46 6.59 -1.39
CA LYS A 38 15.49 5.56 -1.57
C LYS A 38 14.93 4.18 -1.28
N ILE A 39 15.00 3.29 -2.28
CA ILE A 39 14.45 1.95 -2.21
C ILE A 39 15.56 0.91 -2.40
N LEU A 40 15.68 -0.03 -1.45
CA LEU A 40 16.51 -1.21 -1.59
C LEU A 40 15.63 -2.40 -1.98
N ILE A 41 15.94 -3.05 -3.10
CA ILE A 41 15.26 -4.27 -3.54
C ILE A 41 16.21 -5.45 -3.39
N LEU A 42 15.85 -6.40 -2.55
CA LEU A 42 16.59 -7.64 -2.32
C LEU A 42 15.90 -8.80 -3.06
N GLY A 43 16.53 -9.27 -4.10
CA GLY A 43 16.00 -10.29 -5.01
C GLY A 43 15.60 -9.74 -6.38
N TRP A 44 15.13 -10.66 -7.23
CA TRP A 44 14.68 -10.35 -8.60
C TRP A 44 13.64 -11.33 -9.08
N ASN A 45 12.51 -10.82 -9.55
CA ASN A 45 11.49 -11.58 -10.26
C ASN A 45 10.84 -10.79 -11.39
N PHE A 46 9.78 -11.32 -12.00
CA PHE A 46 9.10 -10.67 -13.12
C PHE A 46 8.22 -9.48 -12.70
N HIS A 47 7.96 -9.30 -11.38
CA HIS A 47 7.20 -8.17 -10.87
C HIS A 47 8.04 -6.89 -10.81
N ILE A 48 9.37 -6.98 -10.66
CA ILE A 48 10.24 -5.82 -10.50
C ILE A 48 10.14 -4.82 -11.66
N PRO A 49 10.13 -5.24 -12.95
CA PRO A 49 9.92 -4.30 -14.04
C PRO A 49 8.55 -3.57 -13.97
N ALA A 50 7.50 -4.27 -13.51
CA ALA A 50 6.18 -3.66 -13.33
C ALA A 50 6.17 -2.67 -12.16
N LEU A 51 6.82 -3.01 -11.03
CA LEU A 51 6.99 -2.11 -9.90
C LEU A 51 7.72 -0.82 -10.29
N VAL A 52 8.85 -0.94 -11.01
CA VAL A 52 9.60 0.26 -11.48
C VAL A 52 8.77 1.10 -12.43
N ARG A 53 7.96 0.47 -13.29
CA ARG A 53 7.04 1.19 -14.16
C ARG A 53 5.99 1.94 -13.34
N GLU A 54 5.40 1.31 -12.35
CA GLU A 54 4.40 1.93 -11.49
C GLU A 54 4.99 3.12 -10.73
N LEU A 55 6.16 2.96 -10.11
CA LEU A 55 6.86 4.08 -9.47
C LEU A 55 7.13 5.24 -10.43
N SER A 56 7.30 4.98 -11.74
CA SER A 56 7.52 6.03 -12.73
C SER A 56 6.28 6.87 -13.05
N THR A 57 5.09 6.45 -12.61
CA THR A 57 3.83 7.17 -12.83
C THR A 57 3.55 8.22 -11.76
N TYR A 58 4.25 8.17 -10.62
CA TYR A 58 4.16 9.21 -9.58
C TYR A 58 5.00 10.41 -9.97
N GLU A 59 4.35 11.48 -10.41
CA GLU A 59 5.01 12.62 -11.04
C GLU A 59 5.76 13.54 -10.07
N ASP A 60 5.40 13.54 -8.80
CA ASP A 60 5.93 14.45 -7.78
C ASP A 60 7.14 13.88 -7.01
N GLU A 61 7.53 12.63 -7.28
CA GLU A 61 8.57 11.94 -6.55
C GLU A 61 9.76 11.54 -7.42
N TYR A 62 10.94 11.49 -6.81
CA TYR A 62 12.17 10.96 -7.39
C TYR A 62 12.58 9.70 -6.65
N TYR A 63 13.06 8.70 -7.39
CA TYR A 63 13.42 7.41 -6.81
C TYR A 63 14.88 7.06 -7.06
N ASP A 64 15.59 6.64 -6.00
CA ASP A 64 16.94 6.04 -6.09
C ASP A 64 16.82 4.56 -5.66
N ILE A 65 16.84 3.66 -6.63
CA ILE A 65 16.56 2.24 -6.43
C ILE A 65 17.86 1.46 -6.52
N THR A 66 18.22 0.74 -5.46
CA THR A 66 19.33 -0.22 -5.46
C THR A 66 18.78 -1.64 -5.50
N ILE A 67 19.18 -2.44 -6.50
CA ILE A 67 18.73 -3.83 -6.67
C ILE A 67 19.90 -4.78 -6.43
N VAL A 68 19.78 -5.61 -5.40
CA VAL A 68 20.74 -6.66 -5.03
C VAL A 68 20.17 -8.03 -5.40
N ALA A 69 20.77 -8.71 -6.34
CA ALA A 69 20.30 -10.04 -6.76
C ALA A 69 21.37 -10.83 -7.50
N VAL A 70 21.32 -12.15 -7.38
CA VAL A 70 22.17 -13.12 -8.11
C VAL A 70 21.84 -13.17 -9.60
N TYR A 71 20.68 -12.63 -10.01
CA TYR A 71 20.29 -12.58 -11.42
C TYR A 71 21.22 -11.61 -12.17
N PRO A 72 21.83 -12.01 -13.32
CA PRO A 72 22.82 -11.21 -14.00
C PRO A 72 22.39 -9.76 -14.25
N LYS A 73 23.30 -8.85 -13.97
CA LYS A 73 23.06 -7.40 -14.07
C LYS A 73 22.61 -7.01 -15.47
N GLU A 74 23.29 -7.49 -16.52
CA GLU A 74 22.98 -7.16 -17.92
C GLU A 74 21.56 -7.57 -18.30
N LYS A 75 21.09 -8.71 -17.77
CA LYS A 75 19.73 -9.19 -18.02
C LYS A 75 18.68 -8.36 -17.29
N ARG A 76 19.01 -7.82 -16.12
CA ARG A 76 18.14 -6.90 -15.37
C ARG A 76 18.04 -5.55 -16.09
N GLU A 77 19.18 -5.00 -16.48
CA GLU A 77 19.28 -3.75 -17.23
C GLU A 77 18.48 -3.82 -18.53
N ALA A 78 18.68 -4.87 -19.34
CA ALA A 78 17.94 -5.04 -20.59
C ALA A 78 16.40 -5.12 -20.42
N ARG A 79 15.92 -5.59 -19.26
CA ARG A 79 14.48 -5.60 -18.95
C ARG A 79 13.97 -4.22 -18.49
N LEU A 80 14.80 -3.44 -17.82
CA LEU A 80 14.46 -2.13 -17.30
C LEU A 80 14.72 -0.99 -18.28
N GLU A 81 15.59 -1.18 -19.29
CA GLU A 81 15.88 -0.16 -20.31
C GLU A 81 14.64 0.33 -21.02
N LYS A 82 13.69 -0.55 -21.30
CA LYS A 82 12.41 -0.19 -21.92
C LYS A 82 11.57 0.74 -21.04
N ILE A 83 11.84 0.77 -19.75
CA ILE A 83 11.13 1.60 -18.77
C ILE A 83 11.91 2.89 -18.51
N LYS A 84 13.23 2.84 -18.56
CA LYS A 84 14.15 3.96 -18.36
C LYS A 84 13.90 5.14 -19.32
N SER A 85 13.37 4.87 -20.51
CA SER A 85 12.96 5.90 -21.47
C SER A 85 11.71 6.69 -21.00
N ILE A 86 11.06 6.26 -19.92
CA ILE A 86 9.77 6.81 -19.49
C ILE A 86 9.96 7.84 -18.36
N SER A 87 11.05 7.75 -17.56
CA SER A 87 11.23 8.68 -16.46
C SER A 87 12.68 9.01 -16.15
N GLU A 88 13.03 10.28 -16.25
CA GLU A 88 14.31 10.84 -15.76
C GLU A 88 14.37 10.87 -14.21
N ARG A 89 13.28 10.51 -13.54
CA ARG A 89 13.11 10.61 -12.08
C ARG A 89 13.54 9.36 -11.35
N ILE A 90 13.86 8.27 -12.08
CA ILE A 90 14.27 7.02 -11.47
C ILE A 90 15.74 6.73 -11.78
N ARG A 91 16.56 6.67 -10.74
CA ARG A 91 17.92 6.16 -10.81
C ARG A 91 17.94 4.71 -10.35
N ILE A 92 18.62 3.82 -11.08
CA ILE A 92 18.71 2.42 -10.70
C ILE A 92 20.17 1.99 -10.65
N GLN A 93 20.57 1.42 -9.50
CA GLN A 93 21.86 0.79 -9.30
C GLN A 93 21.67 -0.73 -9.18
N HIS A 94 22.60 -1.48 -9.73
CA HIS A 94 22.56 -2.93 -9.71
C HIS A 94 23.81 -3.51 -9.01
N LEU A 95 23.59 -4.32 -7.99
CA LEU A 95 24.59 -5.15 -7.36
C LEU A 95 24.29 -6.62 -7.72
N GLU A 96 25.29 -7.31 -8.31
CA GLU A 96 25.17 -8.74 -8.63
C GLU A 96 25.75 -9.56 -7.48
N GLU A 97 24.95 -9.69 -6.42
CA GLU A 97 25.35 -10.30 -5.16
C GLU A 97 24.20 -11.12 -4.58
N ASP A 98 24.54 -12.03 -3.66
CA ASP A 98 23.56 -12.81 -2.93
C ASP A 98 23.22 -12.16 -1.59
N PHE A 99 22.03 -11.60 -1.48
CA PHE A 99 21.58 -10.92 -0.25
C PHE A 99 21.35 -11.86 0.95
N VAL A 100 21.32 -13.18 0.74
CA VAL A 100 21.30 -14.18 1.82
C VAL A 100 22.70 -14.35 2.46
N ASN A 101 23.72 -13.76 1.87
CA ASN A 101 25.04 -13.69 2.46
C ASN A 101 25.14 -12.49 3.40
N ASP A 102 25.28 -12.75 4.70
CA ASP A 102 25.39 -11.74 5.75
C ASP A 102 26.46 -10.67 5.45
N ASN A 103 27.63 -11.07 4.95
CA ASN A 103 28.70 -10.15 4.60
C ASN A 103 28.29 -9.11 3.53
N ILE A 104 27.30 -9.42 2.69
CA ILE A 104 26.83 -8.50 1.65
C ILE A 104 25.91 -7.46 2.27
N LEU A 105 24.95 -7.88 3.11
CA LEU A 105 24.05 -6.96 3.79
C LEU A 105 24.82 -6.00 4.72
N GLN A 106 25.85 -6.46 5.41
CA GLN A 106 26.68 -5.63 6.28
C GLN A 106 27.48 -4.55 5.53
N LYS A 107 27.73 -4.72 4.24
CA LYS A 107 28.42 -3.71 3.39
C LYS A 107 27.47 -2.64 2.85
N ILE A 108 26.17 -2.87 2.94
CA ILE A 108 25.15 -1.94 2.48
C ILE A 108 24.74 -1.06 3.65
N ASP A 109 24.80 0.25 3.47
CA ASP A 109 24.25 1.18 4.47
C ASP A 109 22.71 1.12 4.44
N ILE A 110 22.17 0.22 5.23
CA ILE A 110 20.72 -0.02 5.34
C ILE A 110 19.98 1.23 5.85
N SER A 111 20.63 2.06 6.67
CA SER A 111 20.03 3.26 7.24
C SER A 111 19.77 4.37 6.19
N ALA A 112 20.45 4.26 5.05
CA ALA A 112 20.31 5.24 3.96
C ALA A 112 19.01 5.06 3.15
N PHE A 113 18.27 3.96 3.35
CA PHE A 113 17.04 3.67 2.61
C PHE A 113 15.80 4.04 3.42
N ASP A 114 14.74 4.45 2.70
CA ASP A 114 13.44 4.70 3.27
C ASP A 114 12.57 3.42 3.25
N ASN A 115 12.73 2.63 2.19
CA ASN A 115 11.99 1.38 2.00
C ASN A 115 12.91 0.25 1.56
N ILE A 116 12.64 -0.96 2.07
CA ILE A 116 13.33 -2.20 1.67
C ILE A 116 12.28 -3.20 1.23
N ILE A 117 12.45 -3.74 0.03
CA ILE A 117 11.51 -4.71 -0.56
C ILE A 117 12.27 -6.01 -0.80
N LEU A 118 11.87 -7.08 -0.11
CA LEU A 118 12.39 -8.41 -0.36
C LEU A 118 11.41 -9.16 -1.26
N VAL A 119 11.91 -9.69 -2.37
CA VAL A 119 11.06 -10.41 -3.32
C VAL A 119 11.51 -11.85 -3.47
N SER A 120 10.52 -12.73 -3.55
CA SER A 120 10.73 -14.13 -3.86
C SER A 120 11.38 -14.31 -5.24
N SER A 121 12.42 -15.13 -5.35
CA SER A 121 13.21 -15.27 -6.57
C SER A 121 12.44 -15.99 -7.68
N GLY A 122 12.23 -15.30 -8.81
CA GLY A 122 11.57 -15.89 -9.98
C GLY A 122 12.38 -16.93 -10.76
N ARG A 123 13.62 -17.25 -10.32
CA ARG A 123 14.48 -18.29 -10.94
C ARG A 123 14.37 -19.64 -10.27
N ILE A 124 13.93 -19.66 -9.03
CA ILE A 124 13.78 -20.89 -8.25
C ILE A 124 12.44 -21.50 -8.64
N LEU A 125 12.49 -22.72 -9.18
CA LEU A 125 11.30 -23.42 -9.65
C LEU A 125 10.37 -23.83 -8.49
N GLU A 126 10.96 -24.14 -7.35
CA GLU A 126 10.23 -24.51 -6.14
C GLU A 126 9.91 -23.23 -5.33
N LYS A 127 8.64 -22.93 -5.20
CA LYS A 127 8.16 -21.74 -4.49
C LYS A 127 8.57 -21.72 -3.03
N GLU A 128 8.60 -22.89 -2.40
CA GLU A 128 9.01 -23.06 -1.00
C GLU A 128 10.46 -22.65 -0.78
N GLU A 129 11.37 -23.05 -1.68
CA GLU A 129 12.78 -22.65 -1.62
C GLU A 129 12.94 -21.14 -1.85
N ALA A 130 12.18 -20.58 -2.80
CA ALA A 130 12.22 -19.15 -3.10
C ALA A 130 11.76 -18.32 -1.88
N ASP A 131 10.69 -18.72 -1.22
CA ASP A 131 10.19 -18.06 -0.01
C ASP A 131 11.16 -18.26 1.17
N ALA A 132 11.73 -19.46 1.34
CA ALA A 132 12.70 -19.72 2.38
C ALA A 132 13.92 -18.79 2.29
N ARG A 133 14.44 -18.54 1.08
CA ARG A 133 15.51 -17.57 0.86
C ARG A 133 15.11 -16.14 1.22
N THR A 134 13.90 -15.74 0.87
CA THR A 134 13.37 -14.41 1.21
C THR A 134 13.27 -14.24 2.73
N ILE A 135 12.77 -15.27 3.43
CA ILE A 135 12.64 -15.26 4.89
C ILE A 135 14.02 -15.24 5.57
N VAL A 136 14.97 -16.04 5.10
CA VAL A 136 16.36 -16.03 5.64
C VAL A 136 16.99 -14.65 5.42
N GLY A 137 16.87 -14.09 4.23
CA GLY A 137 17.37 -12.73 3.93
C GLY A 137 16.75 -11.66 4.84
N TYR A 138 15.45 -11.79 5.14
CA TYR A 138 14.80 -10.89 6.08
C TYR A 138 15.31 -11.07 7.52
N VAL A 139 15.50 -12.29 8.00
CA VAL A 139 16.03 -12.54 9.35
C VAL A 139 17.42 -11.91 9.52
N LEU A 140 18.30 -12.06 8.52
CA LEU A 140 19.61 -11.41 8.51
C LEU A 140 19.51 -9.87 8.48
N LEU A 141 18.57 -9.36 7.71
CA LEU A 141 18.30 -7.92 7.66
C LEU A 141 17.80 -7.40 9.02
N GLU A 142 16.91 -8.13 9.69
CA GLU A 142 16.33 -7.71 10.97
C GLU A 142 17.40 -7.54 12.05
N GLU A 143 18.44 -8.38 12.07
CA GLU A 143 19.59 -8.23 12.98
C GLU A 143 20.34 -6.90 12.77
N LEU A 144 20.34 -6.37 11.54
CA LEU A 144 20.92 -5.07 11.23
C LEU A 144 19.96 -3.94 11.62
N LEU A 145 18.66 -4.13 11.34
CA LEU A 145 17.62 -3.15 11.65
C LEU A 145 17.46 -2.91 13.16
N GLU A 146 17.69 -3.93 13.99
CA GLU A 146 17.64 -3.79 15.44
C GLU A 146 18.66 -2.78 15.99
N LYS A 147 19.73 -2.54 15.26
CA LYS A 147 20.82 -1.62 15.62
C LYS A 147 20.58 -0.18 15.17
N LEU A 148 19.50 0.07 14.40
CA LEU A 148 19.19 1.38 13.86
C LEU A 148 18.17 2.12 14.71
N ASP A 149 18.39 3.42 14.92
CA ASP A 149 17.44 4.32 15.58
C ASP A 149 16.22 4.61 14.66
N LYS A 150 16.48 4.95 13.39
CA LYS A 150 15.46 5.12 12.36
C LYS A 150 15.48 3.89 11.46
N LYS A 151 14.37 3.15 11.43
CA LYS A 151 14.24 1.95 10.62
C LYS A 151 13.51 2.26 9.31
N PRO A 152 13.99 1.75 8.18
CA PRO A 152 13.25 1.77 6.94
C PRO A 152 11.97 0.92 7.05
N ASN A 153 10.99 1.20 6.20
CA ASN A 153 9.84 0.31 6.03
C ASN A 153 10.28 -0.96 5.31
N VAL A 154 9.87 -2.12 5.80
CA VAL A 154 10.24 -3.41 5.20
C VAL A 154 9.01 -4.14 4.70
N LEU A 155 9.04 -4.48 3.41
CA LEU A 155 8.00 -5.22 2.71
C LEU A 155 8.57 -6.54 2.19
N LEU A 156 7.88 -7.64 2.47
CA LEU A 156 8.20 -8.96 1.94
C LEU A 156 7.14 -9.44 0.96
N GLU A 157 7.55 -9.91 -0.20
CA GLU A 157 6.70 -10.69 -1.10
C GLU A 157 6.94 -12.17 -0.89
N LEU A 158 5.88 -12.93 -0.57
CA LEU A 158 5.88 -14.39 -0.45
C LEU A 158 4.86 -15.01 -1.41
N SER A 159 5.12 -16.27 -1.76
CA SER A 159 4.27 -17.06 -2.66
C SER A 159 3.34 -18.00 -1.92
N ASP A 160 3.67 -18.42 -0.69
CA ASP A 160 2.88 -19.34 0.11
C ASP A 160 2.32 -18.65 1.37
N PRO A 161 0.98 -18.61 1.56
CA PRO A 161 0.35 -18.04 2.74
C PRO A 161 0.80 -18.68 4.07
N HIS A 162 1.17 -19.98 4.07
CA HIS A 162 1.60 -20.67 5.28
C HIS A 162 2.91 -20.09 5.85
N ASN A 163 3.75 -19.55 4.99
CA ASN A 163 5.03 -18.95 5.37
C ASN A 163 4.87 -17.64 6.15
N GLU A 164 3.75 -16.93 6.02
CA GLU A 164 3.45 -15.72 6.81
C GLU A 164 3.50 -16.00 8.32
N THR A 165 3.12 -17.21 8.74
CA THR A 165 3.13 -17.58 10.16
C THR A 165 4.52 -17.54 10.78
N LEU A 166 5.58 -17.76 10.00
CA LEU A 166 6.96 -17.72 10.43
C LEU A 166 7.41 -16.29 10.77
N LEU A 167 6.75 -15.30 10.18
CA LEU A 167 7.09 -13.88 10.30
C LEU A 167 6.24 -13.12 11.34
N ARG A 168 5.28 -13.77 11.99
CA ARG A 168 4.35 -13.11 12.94
C ARG A 168 5.01 -12.35 14.09
N LYS A 169 6.20 -12.76 14.51
CA LYS A 169 6.93 -12.09 15.59
C LYS A 169 7.71 -10.86 15.11
N TYR A 170 7.83 -10.67 13.82
CA TYR A 170 8.54 -9.57 13.19
C TYR A 170 7.60 -8.44 12.77
N LYS A 171 8.16 -7.27 12.47
CA LYS A 171 7.38 -6.07 12.13
C LYS A 171 7.25 -5.81 10.63
N ALA A 172 7.83 -6.67 9.79
CA ALA A 172 7.71 -6.49 8.35
C ALA A 172 6.27 -6.63 7.87
N GLU A 173 5.92 -5.87 6.85
CA GLU A 173 4.68 -6.06 6.12
C GLU A 173 4.86 -7.18 5.10
N VAL A 174 3.91 -8.12 5.04
CA VAL A 174 3.99 -9.29 4.16
C VAL A 174 2.88 -9.25 3.13
N ILE A 175 3.26 -9.33 1.86
CA ILE A 175 2.33 -9.47 0.73
C ILE A 175 2.41 -10.90 0.20
N ILE A 176 1.27 -11.58 0.18
CA ILE A 176 1.10 -12.88 -0.46
C ILE A 176 0.53 -12.66 -1.85
N SER A 177 1.41 -12.54 -2.85
CA SER A 177 1.00 -12.18 -4.21
C SER A 177 -0.07 -13.09 -4.82
N PRO A 178 0.00 -14.43 -4.69
CA PRO A 178 -1.07 -15.30 -5.22
C PRO A 178 -2.42 -15.11 -4.53
N LEU A 179 -2.45 -14.77 -3.25
CA LEU A 179 -3.69 -14.53 -2.52
C LEU A 179 -4.38 -13.25 -2.99
N ILE A 180 -3.61 -12.17 -3.15
CA ILE A 180 -4.13 -10.90 -3.70
C ILE A 180 -4.71 -11.11 -5.09
N LEU A 181 -3.94 -11.78 -5.97
CA LEU A 181 -4.40 -12.06 -7.34
C LEU A 181 -5.68 -12.92 -7.33
N SER A 182 -5.75 -13.93 -6.48
CA SER A 182 -6.93 -14.80 -6.37
C SER A 182 -8.16 -14.03 -5.92
N ASN A 183 -8.01 -13.10 -4.97
CA ASN A 183 -9.11 -12.24 -4.50
C ASN A 183 -9.60 -11.31 -5.61
N LEU A 184 -8.67 -10.69 -6.36
CA LEU A 184 -9.00 -9.86 -7.52
C LEU A 184 -9.73 -10.64 -8.62
N LEU A 185 -9.25 -11.84 -8.94
CA LEU A 185 -9.87 -12.71 -9.93
C LEU A 185 -11.27 -13.15 -9.49
N ALA A 186 -11.44 -13.56 -8.23
CA ALA A 186 -12.74 -13.95 -7.70
C ALA A 186 -13.74 -12.78 -7.70
N GLY A 187 -13.31 -11.60 -7.23
CA GLY A 187 -14.13 -10.39 -7.23
C GLY A 187 -14.58 -10.02 -8.64
N THR A 188 -13.65 -10.02 -9.61
CA THR A 188 -13.94 -9.70 -11.02
C THR A 188 -14.82 -10.77 -11.69
N ALA A 189 -14.64 -12.04 -11.35
CA ALA A 189 -15.46 -13.13 -11.88
C ALA A 189 -16.92 -13.05 -11.42
N LEU A 190 -17.14 -12.58 -10.19
CA LEU A 190 -18.47 -12.40 -9.62
C LEU A 190 -19.15 -11.10 -10.12
N GLN A 191 -18.37 -10.03 -10.26
CA GLN A 191 -18.84 -8.70 -10.66
C GLN A 191 -17.79 -8.03 -11.56
N ARG A 192 -18.02 -8.04 -12.86
CA ARG A 192 -17.06 -7.53 -13.86
C ARG A 192 -16.64 -6.08 -13.64
N GLU A 193 -17.59 -5.26 -13.19
CA GLU A 193 -17.42 -3.82 -12.97
C GLU A 193 -16.40 -3.52 -11.88
N VAL A 194 -16.21 -4.44 -10.93
CA VAL A 194 -15.22 -4.32 -9.84
C VAL A 194 -13.79 -4.19 -10.37
N ASN A 195 -13.49 -4.79 -11.54
CA ASN A 195 -12.18 -4.63 -12.17
C ASN A 195 -11.85 -3.17 -12.53
N SER A 196 -12.87 -2.38 -12.92
CA SER A 196 -12.67 -0.95 -13.22
C SER A 196 -12.36 -0.15 -11.97
N ILE A 197 -12.99 -0.50 -10.84
CA ILE A 197 -12.71 0.11 -9.54
C ILE A 197 -11.27 -0.19 -9.10
N PHE A 198 -10.83 -1.45 -9.19
CA PHE A 198 -9.45 -1.80 -8.84
C PHE A 198 -8.44 -1.09 -9.74
N LYS A 199 -8.71 -0.98 -11.05
CA LYS A 199 -7.83 -0.23 -11.96
C LYS A 199 -7.70 1.23 -11.54
N GLU A 200 -8.80 1.88 -11.20
CA GLU A 200 -8.80 3.26 -10.74
C GLU A 200 -8.00 3.44 -9.45
N LEU A 201 -8.23 2.57 -8.46
CA LEU A 201 -7.55 2.61 -7.16
C LEU A 201 -6.05 2.28 -7.22
N PHE A 202 -5.60 1.59 -8.27
CA PHE A 202 -4.19 1.22 -8.46
C PHE A 202 -3.50 2.05 -9.55
N THR A 203 -4.14 3.08 -10.09
CA THR A 203 -3.54 3.97 -11.08
C THR A 203 -3.15 5.28 -10.40
N ALA A 204 -1.90 5.67 -10.50
CA ALA A 204 -1.41 6.94 -9.95
C ALA A 204 -2.17 8.13 -10.55
N GLY A 205 -2.47 9.14 -9.74
CA GLY A 205 -3.22 10.33 -10.14
C GLY A 205 -4.73 10.13 -10.29
N GLY A 206 -5.24 8.95 -9.90
CA GLY A 206 -6.68 8.67 -9.79
C GLY A 206 -7.20 8.90 -8.37
N ALA A 207 -8.20 8.09 -8.00
CA ALA A 207 -8.70 8.06 -6.62
C ALA A 207 -7.73 7.26 -5.73
N GLU A 208 -7.24 7.88 -4.67
CA GLU A 208 -6.27 7.28 -3.76
C GLU A 208 -6.84 7.10 -2.35
N ILE A 209 -6.41 6.01 -1.70
CA ILE A 209 -6.72 5.76 -0.29
C ILE A 209 -5.56 6.29 0.54
N ILE A 210 -5.83 7.29 1.35
CA ILE A 210 -4.83 7.92 2.20
C ILE A 210 -5.25 7.94 3.67
N PHE A 211 -4.28 8.19 4.53
CA PHE A 211 -4.46 8.31 5.97
C PHE A 211 -4.33 9.77 6.39
N ARG A 212 -5.35 10.30 7.07
CA ARG A 212 -5.39 11.67 7.55
C ARG A 212 -5.45 11.72 9.08
N SER A 213 -4.73 12.67 9.64
CA SER A 213 -4.93 12.98 11.05
C SER A 213 -6.29 13.63 11.28
N ILE A 214 -7.00 13.26 12.35
CA ILE A 214 -8.29 13.88 12.68
C ILE A 214 -8.17 15.38 12.95
N GLN A 215 -6.98 15.85 13.36
CA GLN A 215 -6.72 17.27 13.60
C GLN A 215 -6.77 18.09 12.31
N GLU A 216 -6.46 17.50 11.16
CA GLU A 216 -6.59 18.16 9.84
C GLU A 216 -8.04 18.57 9.55
N TYR A 217 -9.01 17.83 10.10
CA TYR A 217 -10.43 18.14 10.01
C TYR A 217 -10.93 19.05 11.15
N GLY A 218 -10.04 19.56 12.00
CA GLY A 218 -10.40 20.40 13.16
C GLY A 218 -11.10 19.62 14.28
N LEU A 219 -10.94 18.30 14.32
CA LEU A 219 -11.52 17.45 15.36
C LEU A 219 -10.52 17.21 16.51
N ASN A 220 -11.04 17.08 17.71
CA ASN A 220 -10.27 16.73 18.90
C ASN A 220 -10.46 15.24 19.25
N PRO A 221 -9.46 14.61 19.89
CA PRO A 221 -9.61 13.25 20.41
C PRO A 221 -10.82 13.13 21.35
N GLY A 222 -11.47 11.96 21.33
CA GLY A 222 -12.65 11.70 22.15
C GLY A 222 -13.52 10.56 21.61
N GLN A 223 -14.73 10.47 22.12
CA GLN A 223 -15.75 9.56 21.59
C GLN A 223 -16.49 10.26 20.44
N ILE A 224 -16.20 9.85 19.21
CA ILE A 224 -16.73 10.49 18.00
C ILE A 224 -17.56 9.46 17.22
N PRO A 225 -18.81 9.72 16.88
CA PRO A 225 -19.58 8.86 15.98
C PRO A 225 -18.98 8.90 14.58
N PHE A 226 -18.93 7.75 13.88
CA PHE A 226 -18.32 7.68 12.56
C PHE A 226 -18.98 8.64 11.56
N ARG A 227 -20.28 8.87 11.68
CA ARG A 227 -21.01 9.85 10.87
C ARG A 227 -20.40 11.25 10.93
N GLN A 228 -19.93 11.69 12.10
CA GLN A 228 -19.28 12.98 12.23
C GLN A 228 -17.93 13.03 11.48
N LEU A 229 -17.21 11.91 11.42
CA LEU A 229 -15.99 11.79 10.62
C LEU A 229 -16.29 11.83 9.11
N GLU A 230 -17.39 11.16 8.67
CA GLU A 230 -17.86 11.23 7.28
C GLU A 230 -18.24 12.65 6.88
N ASP A 231 -19.04 13.33 7.73
CA ASP A 231 -19.46 14.70 7.46
C ASP A 231 -18.27 15.65 7.34
N LYS A 232 -17.26 15.46 8.22
CA LYS A 232 -16.04 16.27 8.18
C LYS A 232 -15.18 15.99 6.95
N ALA A 233 -14.96 14.74 6.59
CA ALA A 233 -14.23 14.39 5.36
C ALA A 233 -14.92 14.97 4.12
N SER A 234 -16.25 14.90 4.08
CA SER A 234 -17.07 15.45 3.00
C SER A 234 -16.91 16.97 2.82
N GLU A 235 -16.65 17.74 3.90
CA GLU A 235 -16.36 19.17 3.80
C GLU A 235 -15.10 19.47 2.97
N PHE A 236 -14.17 18.49 2.86
CA PHE A 236 -12.93 18.59 2.09
C PHE A 236 -13.00 17.83 0.74
N GLY A 237 -14.19 17.34 0.36
CA GLY A 237 -14.37 16.55 -0.86
C GLY A 237 -13.82 15.15 -0.79
N GLU A 238 -13.60 14.62 0.42
CA GLU A 238 -13.08 13.28 0.69
C GLU A 238 -14.19 12.34 1.18
N ILE A 239 -14.01 11.04 0.98
CA ILE A 239 -14.95 10.00 1.44
C ILE A 239 -14.28 9.21 2.57
N ALA A 240 -14.82 9.30 3.79
CA ALA A 240 -14.33 8.50 4.91
C ALA A 240 -14.68 7.03 4.72
N LEU A 241 -13.66 6.17 4.65
CA LEU A 241 -13.80 4.73 4.52
C LEU A 241 -13.77 4.02 5.87
N GLY A 242 -13.06 4.56 6.87
CA GLY A 242 -12.87 3.95 8.17
C GLY A 242 -11.81 4.64 8.99
N ILE A 243 -11.31 3.94 10.02
CA ILE A 243 -10.24 4.43 10.88
C ILE A 243 -9.09 3.42 10.97
N TYR A 244 -7.88 3.93 11.16
CA TYR A 244 -6.68 3.16 11.40
C TYR A 244 -6.07 3.51 12.77
N LYS A 245 -5.78 2.48 13.57
CA LYS A 245 -5.22 2.57 14.92
C LYS A 245 -3.81 1.98 14.94
N PRO A 246 -2.75 2.76 14.70
CA PRO A 246 -1.39 2.24 14.51
C PRO A 246 -0.86 1.44 15.72
N ASN A 247 -1.25 1.82 16.94
CA ASN A 247 -0.77 1.22 18.18
C ASN A 247 -1.69 0.15 18.78
N SER A 248 -2.65 -0.38 17.99
CA SER A 248 -3.47 -1.50 18.46
C SER A 248 -2.62 -2.77 18.60
N LEU A 249 -2.72 -3.43 19.77
CA LEU A 249 -1.99 -4.67 20.07
C LEU A 249 -2.36 -5.84 19.14
N LYS A 250 -3.55 -5.80 18.53
CA LYS A 250 -4.04 -6.82 17.60
C LYS A 250 -4.09 -6.23 16.21
N LYS A 251 -3.33 -6.77 15.25
CA LYS A 251 -3.36 -6.35 13.83
C LYS A 251 -4.78 -6.30 13.26
N GLU A 252 -5.63 -7.25 13.61
CA GLU A 252 -7.03 -7.33 13.17
C GLU A 252 -7.91 -6.16 13.66
N GLN A 253 -7.45 -5.42 14.68
CA GLN A 253 -8.15 -4.27 15.24
C GLN A 253 -7.53 -2.94 14.83
N GLN A 254 -6.45 -2.96 14.06
CA GLN A 254 -5.80 -1.74 13.58
C GLN A 254 -6.64 -1.02 12.54
N LEU A 255 -7.26 -1.76 11.63
CA LEU A 255 -8.10 -1.19 10.57
C LEU A 255 -9.56 -1.55 10.79
N ILE A 256 -10.43 -0.55 10.82
CA ILE A 256 -11.88 -0.70 10.90
C ILE A 256 -12.48 0.03 9.70
N LEU A 257 -12.88 -0.71 8.68
CA LEU A 257 -13.54 -0.16 7.50
C LEU A 257 -15.05 -0.19 7.66
N ASN A 258 -15.72 0.83 7.15
CA ASN A 258 -17.17 1.00 7.11
C ASN A 258 -17.85 0.66 8.47
N PRO A 259 -17.40 1.26 9.58
CA PRO A 259 -18.04 1.05 10.87
C PRO A 259 -19.48 1.55 10.84
N GLU A 260 -20.31 1.05 11.77
CA GLU A 260 -21.68 1.55 11.92
C GLU A 260 -21.67 3.07 12.16
N LYS A 261 -22.47 3.81 11.39
CA LYS A 261 -22.40 5.28 11.32
C LYS A 261 -22.61 5.99 12.65
N ASN A 262 -23.54 5.49 13.47
CA ASN A 262 -23.85 6.05 14.78
C ASN A 262 -22.99 5.45 15.91
N ARG A 263 -22.08 4.52 15.57
CA ARG A 263 -21.19 3.94 16.57
C ARG A 263 -20.16 4.97 17.01
N ASN A 264 -20.11 5.23 18.30
CA ASN A 264 -19.06 6.03 18.90
C ASN A 264 -17.73 5.24 18.84
N LEU A 265 -16.75 5.86 18.23
CA LEU A 265 -15.40 5.34 18.12
C LEU A 265 -14.50 6.08 19.11
N GLU A 266 -13.67 5.34 19.79
CA GLU A 266 -12.63 5.93 20.62
C GLU A 266 -11.47 6.38 19.73
N ILE A 267 -11.32 7.69 19.61
CA ILE A 267 -10.35 8.35 18.74
C ILE A 267 -9.30 9.02 19.63
N SER A 268 -8.07 8.52 19.58
CA SER A 268 -6.90 9.18 20.16
C SER A 268 -6.21 10.07 19.12
N SER A 269 -5.22 10.85 19.54
CA SER A 269 -4.42 11.70 18.63
C SER A 269 -3.64 10.92 17.57
N GLU A 270 -3.43 9.64 17.78
CA GLU A 270 -2.68 8.76 16.86
C GLU A 270 -3.59 8.01 15.87
N VAL A 271 -4.90 8.02 16.10
CA VAL A 271 -5.85 7.40 15.18
C VAL A 271 -5.95 8.23 13.91
N LEU A 272 -5.84 7.55 12.78
CA LEU A 272 -5.94 8.17 11.47
C LEU A 272 -7.29 7.84 10.83
N LEU A 273 -7.87 8.80 10.16
CA LEU A 273 -9.03 8.59 9.29
C LEU A 273 -8.53 8.02 7.96
N VAL A 274 -9.14 6.93 7.52
CA VAL A 274 -8.89 6.35 6.20
C VAL A 274 -9.87 6.97 5.24
N VAL A 275 -9.36 7.67 4.23
CA VAL A 275 -10.20 8.38 3.26
C VAL A 275 -9.86 8.01 1.83
N LEU A 276 -10.86 8.07 0.96
CA LEU A 276 -10.69 8.07 -0.48
C LEU A 276 -10.74 9.52 -0.95
N THR A 277 -9.69 9.94 -1.64
CA THR A 277 -9.58 11.29 -2.21
C THR A 277 -9.09 11.22 -3.64
N THR A 278 -9.27 12.27 -4.42
CA THR A 278 -8.64 12.43 -5.73
C THR A 278 -7.54 13.45 -5.60
N VAL A 279 -6.32 13.03 -5.86
CA VAL A 279 -5.15 13.92 -5.93
C VAL A 279 -5.15 14.52 -7.34
N TYR A 280 -5.20 15.85 -7.43
CA TYR A 280 -5.07 16.58 -8.69
C TYR A 280 -3.77 17.36 -8.69
#